data_66c08b476beba4e8f291ee222b92417c
#
_entry.id   66c08b476beba4e8f291ee222b92417c
#
_cell.length_a   1.000
_cell.length_b   1.000
_cell.length_c   1.000
_cell.angle_alpha   90.00
_cell.angle_beta   90.00
_cell.angle_gamma   90.00
#
_symmetry.space_group_name_H-M   'P 1'
#
loop_
_entity.id
_entity.type
_entity.pdbx_description
1 polymer ?
#
loop_
_entity_poly.entity_id
_entity_poly.type
_entity_poly.pdbx_seq_one_letter_code
_entity_poly.pdbx_strand_id
1 'polypeptide(L)'
;MNSAAGKGEHAAGPRPAQMVVPMVVIVTGMSGAGRTTVINALEDLGFEALNNFPLSLLDRLVQPVDDDPRPIAIGVETRTRGFSTRALTGAIDRLRQRQGTAALLIFLDCTDEALLTRFNQTRRRHPLSPEEDAATGIARERDVLAEVRARADMVIDTSELSPQALKAEIEARFSGRISADLAISVQSFSYKRGAPPEADMVLDCRFLRNPYWQAELRKLDGRHARIQDFVREDPLFAAFFEKLCEMLLMLLPAYKAEGKAYFCVALGCTGGRHRSVTVGELLAEHLRAQGWPIAVRHRELELSRGGGDAGSGARIDARIDGGAGE
;
A
#
# COMPACT_ATOMS: atom_id res chain seq x y z
N MET A 1 2.52 -71.25 5.40
CA MET A 1 1.25 -70.66 5.81
C MET A 1 1.42 -69.15 5.77
N ASN A 2 0.79 -68.57 4.74
CA ASN A 2 0.80 -67.11 4.44
C ASN A 2 0.03 -66.32 5.48
N SER A 3 0.55 -65.14 5.87
CA SER A 3 -0.26 -64.07 6.36
C SER A 3 0.29 -62.76 5.82
N ALA A 4 -0.45 -62.21 4.84
CA ALA A 4 -0.24 -60.93 4.21
C ALA A 4 -0.79 -59.82 5.15
N ALA A 5 0.06 -58.86 5.55
CA ALA A 5 -0.36 -57.64 6.21
C ALA A 5 -0.69 -56.59 5.17
N GLY A 6 -2.00 -56.28 5.04
CA GLY A 6 -2.51 -55.22 4.20
C GLY A 6 -2.09 -53.87 4.74
N LYS A 7 -1.45 -53.04 3.90
CA LYS A 7 -1.23 -51.62 4.10
C LYS A 7 -2.56 -50.88 3.85
N GLY A 8 -3.17 -50.36 4.92
CA GLY A 8 -4.29 -49.41 4.79
C GLY A 8 -3.79 -48.09 4.25
N GLU A 9 -4.15 -47.78 3.00
CA GLU A 9 -4.11 -46.43 2.48
C GLU A 9 -5.16 -45.60 3.20
N HIS A 10 -4.72 -44.66 4.06
CA HIS A 10 -5.56 -43.60 4.54
C HIS A 10 -5.81 -42.64 3.36
N ALA A 11 -6.95 -42.82 2.71
CA ALA A 11 -7.50 -41.81 1.81
C ALA A 11 -7.74 -40.52 2.65
N ALA A 12 -6.96 -39.50 2.37
CA ALA A 12 -7.22 -38.15 2.87
C ALA A 12 -8.61 -37.75 2.35
N GLY A 13 -9.56 -37.58 3.26
CA GLY A 13 -10.88 -37.07 2.94
C GLY A 13 -10.79 -35.70 2.27
N PRO A 14 -11.81 -35.28 1.48
CA PRO A 14 -11.82 -34.00 0.82
C PRO A 14 -11.61 -32.90 1.89
N ARG A 15 -10.60 -32.04 1.67
CA ARG A 15 -10.40 -30.84 2.49
C ARG A 15 -11.73 -30.08 2.45
N PRO A 16 -12.24 -29.61 3.62
CA PRO A 16 -13.43 -28.78 3.62
C PRO A 16 -13.18 -27.61 2.65
N ALA A 17 -14.12 -27.36 1.75
CA ALA A 17 -14.07 -26.21 0.85
C ALA A 17 -13.88 -24.98 1.73
N GLN A 18 -12.75 -24.30 1.57
CA GLN A 18 -12.51 -23.00 2.21
C GLN A 18 -13.62 -22.09 1.69
N MET A 19 -14.53 -21.70 2.57
CA MET A 19 -15.52 -20.67 2.25
C MET A 19 -14.74 -19.42 1.85
N VAL A 20 -14.77 -19.09 0.57
CA VAL A 20 -14.18 -17.84 0.06
C VAL A 20 -15.04 -16.71 0.58
N VAL A 21 -14.48 -15.92 1.48
CA VAL A 21 -15.16 -14.75 2.07
C VAL A 21 -15.05 -13.61 1.09
N PRO A 22 -16.17 -13.02 0.60
CA PRO A 22 -16.10 -11.90 -0.33
C PRO A 22 -15.37 -10.71 0.32
N MET A 23 -14.35 -10.20 -0.35
CA MET A 23 -13.59 -9.03 0.05
C MET A 23 -14.25 -7.77 -0.48
N VAL A 24 -14.54 -6.80 0.39
CA VAL A 24 -15.06 -5.48 0.01
C VAL A 24 -14.00 -4.42 0.27
N VAL A 25 -13.52 -3.76 -0.78
CA VAL A 25 -12.56 -2.66 -0.68
C VAL A 25 -13.29 -1.34 -0.91
N ILE A 26 -13.36 -0.49 0.11
CA ILE A 26 -13.88 0.86 -0.02
C ILE A 26 -12.71 1.81 -0.23
N VAL A 27 -12.71 2.54 -1.34
CA VAL A 27 -11.68 3.51 -1.70
C VAL A 27 -12.25 4.92 -1.59
N THR A 28 -11.68 5.71 -0.71
CA THR A 28 -12.03 7.13 -0.53
C THR A 28 -10.76 7.97 -0.38
N GLY A 29 -10.90 9.26 -0.15
CA GLY A 29 -9.75 10.16 0.05
C GLY A 29 -9.98 11.51 -0.59
N MET A 30 -8.92 12.33 -0.59
CA MET A 30 -8.95 13.69 -1.11
C MET A 30 -9.29 13.71 -2.61
N SER A 31 -10.11 14.65 -3.02
CA SER A 31 -10.44 14.90 -4.43
C SER A 31 -9.16 15.23 -5.22
N GLY A 32 -8.86 14.44 -6.25
CA GLY A 32 -7.62 14.57 -7.02
C GLY A 32 -6.47 13.65 -6.51
N ALA A 33 -6.66 12.90 -5.43
CA ALA A 33 -5.64 11.96 -4.92
C ALA A 33 -5.52 10.64 -5.71
N GLY A 34 -6.28 10.45 -6.80
CA GLY A 34 -6.08 9.29 -7.70
C GLY A 34 -7.04 8.12 -7.48
N ARG A 35 -8.21 8.33 -6.84
CA ARG A 35 -9.19 7.26 -6.58
C ARG A 35 -9.58 6.47 -7.83
N THR A 36 -9.85 7.13 -8.96
CA THR A 36 -10.19 6.44 -10.21
C THR A 36 -9.09 5.50 -10.66
N THR A 37 -7.82 5.89 -10.51
CA THR A 37 -6.66 5.04 -10.81
C THR A 37 -6.66 3.78 -9.94
N VAL A 38 -6.96 3.92 -8.65
CA VAL A 38 -7.03 2.78 -7.71
C VAL A 38 -8.19 1.85 -8.05
N ILE A 39 -9.38 2.39 -8.32
CA ILE A 39 -10.55 1.57 -8.68
C ILE A 39 -10.29 0.80 -9.99
N ASN A 40 -9.74 1.44 -11.01
CA ASN A 40 -9.39 0.77 -12.25
C ASN A 40 -8.30 -0.30 -12.06
N ALA A 41 -7.31 -0.04 -11.20
CA ALA A 41 -6.29 -1.05 -10.88
C ALA A 41 -6.88 -2.28 -10.16
N LEU A 42 -7.85 -2.07 -9.26
CA LEU A 42 -8.57 -3.19 -8.61
C LEU A 42 -9.45 -3.94 -9.62
N GLU A 43 -10.09 -3.25 -10.56
CA GLU A 43 -10.86 -3.87 -11.66
C GLU A 43 -9.97 -4.76 -12.52
N ASP A 44 -8.79 -4.28 -12.90
CA ASP A 44 -7.78 -5.06 -13.63
C ASP A 44 -7.32 -6.32 -12.87
N LEU A 45 -7.41 -6.31 -11.54
CA LEU A 45 -7.14 -7.44 -10.65
C LEU A 45 -8.34 -8.37 -10.43
N GLY A 46 -9.48 -8.12 -11.10
CA GLY A 46 -10.66 -8.95 -11.04
C GLY A 46 -11.70 -8.57 -9.98
N PHE A 47 -11.59 -7.39 -9.38
CA PHE A 47 -12.64 -6.85 -8.51
C PHE A 47 -13.82 -6.34 -9.34
N GLU A 48 -15.04 -6.54 -8.85
CA GLU A 48 -16.20 -5.81 -9.36
C GLU A 48 -16.10 -4.34 -8.92
N ALA A 49 -15.88 -3.43 -9.87
CA ALA A 49 -15.60 -2.02 -9.60
C ALA A 49 -16.86 -1.15 -9.67
N LEU A 50 -17.18 -0.48 -8.58
CA LEU A 50 -18.34 0.40 -8.45
C LEU A 50 -17.92 1.82 -8.06
N ASN A 51 -18.19 2.79 -8.92
CA ASN A 51 -17.91 4.20 -8.64
C ASN A 51 -19.17 4.94 -8.21
N ASN A 52 -19.04 5.81 -7.21
CA ASN A 52 -20.13 6.66 -6.70
C ASN A 52 -21.39 5.89 -6.26
N PHE A 53 -21.19 4.68 -5.73
CA PHE A 53 -22.28 3.84 -5.27
C PHE A 53 -22.94 4.44 -4.01
N PRO A 54 -24.28 4.54 -3.96
CA PRO A 54 -24.96 5.10 -2.80
C PRO A 54 -24.71 4.29 -1.53
N LEU A 55 -24.24 4.96 -0.46
CA LEU A 55 -23.89 4.30 0.81
C LEU A 55 -25.07 3.51 1.44
N SER A 56 -26.30 3.96 1.21
CA SER A 56 -27.51 3.29 1.69
C SER A 56 -27.79 1.91 1.07
N LEU A 57 -27.12 1.59 -0.04
CA LEU A 57 -27.29 0.31 -0.75
C LEU A 57 -26.14 -0.67 -0.49
N LEU A 58 -25.10 -0.26 0.25
CA LEU A 58 -23.94 -1.13 0.53
C LEU A 58 -24.33 -2.44 1.22
N ASP A 59 -25.22 -2.39 2.18
CA ASP A 59 -25.68 -3.57 2.92
C ASP A 59 -26.42 -4.59 2.02
N ARG A 60 -27.01 -4.13 0.90
CA ARG A 60 -27.67 -4.99 -0.08
C ARG A 60 -26.70 -5.57 -1.10
N LEU A 61 -25.69 -4.81 -1.48
CA LEU A 61 -24.67 -5.23 -2.44
C LEU A 61 -23.88 -6.44 -1.95
N VAL A 62 -23.62 -6.48 -0.64
CA VAL A 62 -22.79 -7.53 -0.01
C VAL A 62 -23.65 -8.73 0.47
N GLN A 63 -24.92 -8.80 0.09
CA GLN A 63 -25.71 -10.01 0.34
C GLN A 63 -25.20 -11.14 -0.55
N PRO A 64 -25.07 -12.38 -0.04
CA PRO A 64 -24.71 -13.51 -0.87
C PRO A 64 -25.79 -13.65 -1.97
N VAL A 65 -25.44 -13.26 -3.17
CA VAL A 65 -26.21 -13.50 -4.36
C VAL A 65 -25.42 -14.55 -5.12
N ASP A 66 -25.93 -15.77 -5.07
CA ASP A 66 -25.35 -16.93 -5.74
C ASP A 66 -23.89 -17.29 -5.41
N ASP A 67 -23.43 -18.44 -5.86
CA ASP A 67 -22.10 -19.04 -5.62
C ASP A 67 -20.90 -18.28 -6.21
N ASP A 68 -20.98 -16.96 -6.44
CA ASP A 68 -19.92 -16.14 -7.02
C ASP A 68 -19.31 -15.16 -6.00
N PRO A 69 -18.21 -15.53 -5.31
CA PRO A 69 -17.58 -14.73 -4.28
C PRO A 69 -16.61 -13.68 -4.84
N ARG A 70 -16.93 -13.00 -5.96
CA ARG A 70 -16.04 -11.97 -6.52
C ARG A 70 -15.80 -10.84 -5.51
N PRO A 71 -14.54 -10.36 -5.37
CA PRO A 71 -14.24 -9.22 -4.54
C PRO A 71 -14.83 -7.94 -5.16
N ILE A 72 -15.23 -6.98 -4.32
CA ILE A 72 -15.90 -5.75 -4.73
C ILE A 72 -15.04 -4.56 -4.36
N ALA A 73 -14.82 -3.63 -5.29
CA ALA A 73 -14.14 -2.36 -5.07
C ALA A 73 -15.11 -1.19 -5.23
N ILE A 74 -15.26 -0.36 -4.19
CA ILE A 74 -16.27 0.70 -4.15
C ILE A 74 -15.60 2.05 -3.97
N GLY A 75 -15.69 2.92 -4.98
CA GLY A 75 -15.24 4.30 -4.91
C GLY A 75 -16.30 5.20 -4.25
N VAL A 76 -15.93 5.88 -3.16
CA VAL A 76 -16.78 6.82 -2.43
C VAL A 76 -16.16 8.21 -2.43
N GLU A 77 -16.93 9.24 -2.80
CA GLU A 77 -16.55 10.65 -2.77
C GLU A 77 -17.43 11.44 -1.81
N THR A 78 -16.96 12.63 -1.43
CA THR A 78 -17.76 13.60 -0.64
C THR A 78 -19.06 14.00 -1.33
N ARG A 79 -19.14 13.91 -2.66
CA ARG A 79 -20.37 14.18 -3.47
C ARG A 79 -21.21 12.92 -3.73
N THR A 80 -20.80 11.74 -3.28
CA THR A 80 -21.63 10.53 -3.40
C THR A 80 -22.96 10.74 -2.70
N ARG A 81 -24.06 10.36 -3.36
CA ARG A 81 -25.40 10.54 -2.80
C ARG A 81 -25.53 9.89 -1.43
N GLY A 82 -25.93 10.69 -0.44
CA GLY A 82 -26.05 10.25 0.95
C GLY A 82 -24.73 10.20 1.70
N PHE A 83 -23.65 10.80 1.15
CA PHE A 83 -22.38 10.90 1.84
C PHE A 83 -22.50 11.74 3.10
N SER A 84 -22.04 11.21 4.19
CA SER A 84 -21.56 11.89 5.39
C SER A 84 -20.49 11.01 6.02
N THR A 85 -19.58 11.60 6.77
CA THR A 85 -18.55 10.86 7.51
C THR A 85 -19.15 9.75 8.34
N ARG A 86 -20.23 10.07 9.09
CA ARG A 86 -20.97 9.09 9.92
C ARG A 86 -21.64 7.98 9.09
N ALA A 87 -22.18 8.31 7.90
CA ALA A 87 -22.81 7.30 7.04
C ALA A 87 -21.76 6.32 6.49
N LEU A 88 -20.59 6.83 6.06
CA LEU A 88 -19.49 6.00 5.55
C LEU A 88 -18.91 5.13 6.65
N THR A 89 -18.52 5.70 7.79
CA THR A 89 -17.94 4.95 8.91
C THR A 89 -18.92 3.91 9.47
N GLY A 90 -20.19 4.26 9.61
CA GLY A 90 -21.22 3.33 10.02
C GLY A 90 -21.47 2.18 9.03
N ALA A 91 -21.37 2.45 7.72
CA ALA A 91 -21.48 1.40 6.71
C ALA A 91 -20.28 0.42 6.78
N ILE A 92 -19.07 0.93 6.98
CA ILE A 92 -17.86 0.12 7.17
C ILE A 92 -18.00 -0.76 8.42
N ASP A 93 -18.45 -0.21 9.54
CA ASP A 93 -18.63 -0.96 10.77
C ASP A 93 -19.64 -2.10 10.60
N ARG A 94 -20.76 -1.85 9.90
CA ARG A 94 -21.74 -2.91 9.60
C ARG A 94 -21.14 -4.00 8.71
N LEU A 95 -20.35 -3.64 7.71
CA LEU A 95 -19.68 -4.62 6.85
C LEU A 95 -18.69 -5.48 7.65
N ARG A 96 -17.93 -4.89 8.56
CA ARG A 96 -16.97 -5.60 9.43
C ARG A 96 -17.64 -6.53 10.44
N GLN A 97 -18.82 -6.16 10.94
CA GLN A 97 -19.58 -6.99 11.86
C GLN A 97 -20.27 -8.18 11.17
N ARG A 98 -20.33 -8.18 9.85
CA ARG A 98 -21.00 -9.23 9.11
C ARG A 98 -20.09 -10.45 9.00
N GLN A 99 -20.56 -11.59 9.49
CA GLN A 99 -19.83 -12.85 9.36
C GLN A 99 -19.62 -13.20 7.87
N GLY A 100 -18.40 -13.62 7.55
CA GLY A 100 -18.09 -14.02 6.19
C GLY A 100 -17.85 -12.85 5.20
N THR A 101 -17.54 -11.64 5.66
CA THR A 101 -17.16 -10.50 4.81
C THR A 101 -15.89 -9.84 5.34
N ALA A 102 -14.87 -9.69 4.50
CA ALA A 102 -13.70 -8.88 4.81
C ALA A 102 -13.89 -7.47 4.22
N ALA A 103 -13.92 -6.43 5.06
CA ALA A 103 -14.08 -5.04 4.62
C ALA A 103 -12.81 -4.23 4.89
N LEU A 104 -12.25 -3.63 3.84
CA LEU A 104 -11.04 -2.82 3.87
C LEU A 104 -11.38 -1.38 3.45
N LEU A 105 -10.95 -0.40 4.26
CA LEU A 105 -11.05 1.02 3.92
C LEU A 105 -9.68 1.55 3.50
N ILE A 106 -9.56 1.95 2.24
CA ILE A 106 -8.39 2.65 1.69
C ILE A 106 -8.68 4.14 1.64
N PHE A 107 -7.79 4.93 2.24
CA PHE A 107 -7.81 6.38 2.15
C PHE A 107 -6.64 6.87 1.31
N LEU A 108 -6.94 7.62 0.25
CA LEU A 108 -5.94 8.27 -0.58
C LEU A 108 -5.69 9.68 -0.08
N ASP A 109 -4.51 9.91 0.46
CA ASP A 109 -4.05 11.22 0.90
C ASP A 109 -3.14 11.88 -0.13
N CYS A 110 -3.00 13.18 -0.02
CA CYS A 110 -2.11 13.96 -0.88
C CYS A 110 -1.85 15.32 -0.21
N THR A 111 -0.66 15.89 -0.39
CA THR A 111 -0.38 17.24 0.12
C THR A 111 -1.21 18.29 -0.61
N ASP A 112 -1.49 19.40 0.06
CA ASP A 112 -2.29 20.47 -0.48
C ASP A 112 -1.64 21.08 -1.74
N GLU A 113 -0.30 21.19 -1.75
CA GLU A 113 0.47 21.69 -2.90
C GLU A 113 0.33 20.77 -4.11
N ALA A 114 0.40 19.46 -3.91
CA ALA A 114 0.24 18.50 -5.00
C ALA A 114 -1.21 18.48 -5.51
N LEU A 115 -2.21 18.58 -4.63
CA LEU A 115 -3.61 18.70 -5.01
C LEU A 115 -3.87 19.98 -5.81
N LEU A 116 -3.40 21.13 -5.35
CA LEU A 116 -3.51 22.41 -6.07
C LEU A 116 -2.91 22.32 -7.47
N THR A 117 -1.72 21.70 -7.57
CA THR A 117 -1.06 21.48 -8.87
C THR A 117 -1.94 20.64 -9.80
N ARG A 118 -2.50 19.52 -9.31
CA ARG A 118 -3.38 18.62 -10.08
C ARG A 118 -4.70 19.32 -10.49
N PHE A 119 -5.31 20.10 -9.61
CA PHE A 119 -6.50 20.88 -9.94
C PHE A 119 -6.22 21.92 -11.03
N ASN A 120 -5.10 22.64 -10.94
CA ASN A 120 -4.67 23.61 -11.95
C ASN A 120 -4.43 22.97 -13.32
N GLN A 121 -3.78 21.79 -13.36
CA GLN A 121 -3.53 21.05 -14.59
C GLN A 121 -4.81 20.56 -15.25
N THR A 122 -5.79 20.09 -14.46
CA THR A 122 -7.06 19.54 -14.98
C THR A 122 -8.12 20.59 -15.23
N ARG A 123 -7.93 21.84 -14.78
CA ARG A 123 -8.88 22.94 -14.83
C ARG A 123 -10.26 22.57 -14.26
N ARG A 124 -10.30 21.67 -13.29
CA ARG A 124 -11.53 21.24 -12.62
C ARG A 124 -11.77 22.11 -11.39
N ARG A 125 -13.04 22.40 -11.14
CA ARG A 125 -13.45 23.05 -9.87
C ARG A 125 -13.48 22.03 -8.76
N HIS A 126 -13.13 22.47 -7.55
CA HIS A 126 -13.17 21.58 -6.39
C HIS A 126 -14.62 21.27 -6.01
N PRO A 127 -14.98 19.98 -5.70
CA PRO A 127 -16.37 19.60 -5.43
C PRO A 127 -17.03 20.36 -4.26
N LEU A 128 -16.26 20.69 -3.22
CA LEU A 128 -16.77 21.41 -2.03
C LEU A 128 -16.62 22.94 -2.11
N SER A 129 -16.08 23.47 -3.20
CA SER A 129 -15.96 24.92 -3.43
C SER A 129 -16.10 25.26 -4.92
N PRO A 130 -17.26 25.02 -5.55
CA PRO A 130 -17.40 25.22 -6.99
C PRO A 130 -17.33 26.69 -7.41
N GLU A 131 -17.55 27.61 -6.48
CA GLU A 131 -17.55 29.08 -6.72
C GLU A 131 -16.34 29.79 -6.07
N GLU A 132 -15.53 29.07 -5.30
CA GLU A 132 -14.35 29.59 -4.60
C GLU A 132 -13.08 28.98 -5.20
N ASP A 133 -11.91 29.29 -4.62
CA ASP A 133 -10.65 28.69 -5.03
C ASP A 133 -10.52 27.22 -4.58
N ALA A 134 -9.62 26.50 -5.24
CA ALA A 134 -9.39 25.11 -4.96
C ALA A 134 -8.76 24.87 -3.56
N ALA A 135 -7.99 25.85 -3.04
CA ALA A 135 -7.36 25.74 -1.72
C ALA A 135 -8.40 25.69 -0.61
N THR A 136 -9.40 26.57 -0.68
CA THR A 136 -10.54 26.56 0.26
C THR A 136 -11.31 25.23 0.22
N GLY A 137 -11.52 24.68 -0.97
CA GLY A 137 -12.18 23.38 -1.13
C GLY A 137 -11.36 22.23 -0.55
N ILE A 138 -10.04 22.21 -0.77
CA ILE A 138 -9.12 21.20 -0.23
C ILE A 138 -9.12 21.25 1.30
N ALA A 139 -9.01 22.43 1.91
CA ALA A 139 -9.03 22.57 3.35
C ALA A 139 -10.34 22.05 3.97
N ARG A 140 -11.49 22.42 3.40
CA ARG A 140 -12.81 21.92 3.84
C ARG A 140 -12.94 20.41 3.70
N GLU A 141 -12.46 19.85 2.59
CA GLU A 141 -12.52 18.40 2.35
C GLU A 141 -11.65 17.64 3.35
N ARG A 142 -10.47 18.17 3.67
CA ARG A 142 -9.56 17.59 4.68
C ARG A 142 -10.23 17.52 6.05
N ASP A 143 -10.88 18.60 6.48
CA ASP A 143 -11.63 18.65 7.75
C ASP A 143 -12.77 17.62 7.76
N VAL A 144 -13.56 17.56 6.70
CA VAL A 144 -14.68 16.61 6.56
C VAL A 144 -14.19 15.16 6.58
N LEU A 145 -13.05 14.88 5.97
CA LEU A 145 -12.53 13.52 5.84
C LEU A 145 -11.57 13.10 6.97
N ALA A 146 -11.25 13.98 7.91
CA ALA A 146 -10.28 13.71 8.98
C ALA A 146 -10.62 12.44 9.80
N GLU A 147 -11.90 12.27 10.18
CA GLU A 147 -12.36 11.07 10.91
C GLU A 147 -12.28 9.81 10.04
N VAL A 148 -12.63 9.91 8.75
CA VAL A 148 -12.54 8.76 7.81
C VAL A 148 -11.10 8.32 7.63
N ARG A 149 -10.18 9.29 7.49
CA ARG A 149 -8.74 9.04 7.41
C ARG A 149 -8.21 8.32 8.64
N ALA A 150 -8.61 8.77 9.84
CA ALA A 150 -8.18 8.16 11.10
C ALA A 150 -8.68 6.72 11.29
N ARG A 151 -9.75 6.32 10.59
CA ARG A 151 -10.34 4.96 10.65
C ARG A 151 -9.98 4.09 9.46
N ALA A 152 -9.16 4.60 8.52
CA ALA A 152 -8.71 3.85 7.36
C ALA A 152 -7.76 2.71 7.77
N ASP A 153 -7.95 1.53 7.17
CA ASP A 153 -7.03 0.40 7.33
C ASP A 153 -5.73 0.63 6.56
N MET A 154 -5.83 1.43 5.49
CA MET A 154 -4.69 1.78 4.65
C MET A 154 -4.80 3.24 4.22
N VAL A 155 -3.76 4.03 4.50
CA VAL A 155 -3.59 5.39 3.99
C VAL A 155 -2.47 5.38 2.97
N ILE A 156 -2.75 5.81 1.73
CA ILE A 156 -1.74 5.90 0.66
C ILE A 156 -1.50 7.37 0.36
N ASP A 157 -0.29 7.85 0.65
CA ASP A 157 0.14 9.18 0.22
C ASP A 157 0.52 9.16 -1.26
N THR A 158 -0.25 9.87 -2.06
CA THR A 158 -0.09 9.93 -3.51
C THR A 158 0.63 11.19 -3.99
N SER A 159 1.17 12.02 -3.09
CA SER A 159 1.75 13.32 -3.41
C SER A 159 2.82 13.25 -4.49
N GLU A 160 3.71 12.26 -4.38
CA GLU A 160 4.83 12.06 -5.30
C GLU A 160 4.61 10.90 -6.30
N LEU A 161 3.40 10.32 -6.33
CA LEU A 161 3.12 9.17 -7.19
C LEU A 161 2.54 9.62 -8.54
N SER A 162 3.11 9.09 -9.63
CA SER A 162 2.45 9.11 -10.94
C SER A 162 1.24 8.15 -10.94
N PRO A 163 0.26 8.29 -11.85
CA PRO A 163 -0.82 7.31 -11.99
C PRO A 163 -0.33 5.88 -12.19
N GLN A 164 0.77 5.70 -12.95
CA GLN A 164 1.38 4.40 -13.19
C GLN A 164 2.03 3.82 -11.91
N ALA A 165 2.71 4.67 -11.13
CA ALA A 165 3.30 4.24 -9.86
C ALA A 165 2.21 3.86 -8.84
N LEU A 166 1.12 4.62 -8.77
CA LEU A 166 -0.03 4.31 -7.93
C LEU A 166 -0.69 2.98 -8.35
N LYS A 167 -0.88 2.76 -9.66
CA LYS A 167 -1.40 1.48 -10.18
C LYS A 167 -0.50 0.32 -9.79
N ALA A 168 0.81 0.42 -10.02
CA ALA A 168 1.78 -0.62 -9.65
C ALA A 168 1.79 -0.91 -8.14
N GLU A 169 1.58 0.12 -7.31
CA GLU A 169 1.47 -0.03 -5.86
C GLU A 169 0.24 -0.83 -5.46
N ILE A 170 -0.93 -0.56 -6.07
CA ILE A 170 -2.16 -1.33 -5.84
C ILE A 170 -1.98 -2.77 -6.33
N GLU A 171 -1.45 -2.97 -7.52
CA GLU A 171 -1.16 -4.29 -8.04
C GLU A 171 -0.25 -5.10 -7.12
N ALA A 172 0.84 -4.51 -6.64
CA ALA A 172 1.76 -5.18 -5.70
C ALA A 172 1.09 -5.57 -4.38
N ARG A 173 0.13 -4.75 -3.89
CA ARG A 173 -0.58 -4.99 -2.62
C ARG A 173 -1.71 -6.01 -2.75
N PHE A 174 -2.35 -6.09 -3.92
CA PHE A 174 -3.54 -6.93 -4.15
C PHE A 174 -3.30 -8.12 -5.08
N SER A 175 -2.14 -8.22 -5.76
CA SER A 175 -1.79 -9.39 -6.57
C SER A 175 -1.77 -10.67 -5.75
N GLY A 176 -2.57 -11.65 -6.14
CA GLY A 176 -2.70 -12.94 -5.44
C GLY A 176 -3.70 -12.95 -4.27
N ARG A 177 -4.55 -11.92 -4.13
CA ARG A 177 -5.44 -11.72 -2.97
C ARG A 177 -6.92 -11.68 -3.34
N ILE A 178 -7.43 -12.73 -3.91
CA ILE A 178 -8.89 -12.97 -3.99
C ILE A 178 -9.39 -13.65 -2.70
N SER A 179 -8.53 -13.84 -1.69
CA SER A 179 -8.91 -14.46 -0.42
C SER A 179 -8.87 -13.46 0.74
N ALA A 180 -9.75 -13.65 1.71
CA ALA A 180 -9.89 -12.86 2.96
C ALA A 180 -8.68 -12.99 3.93
N ASP A 181 -7.48 -13.20 3.43
CA ASP A 181 -6.27 -13.33 4.22
C ASP A 181 -5.63 -11.97 4.54
N LEU A 182 -5.05 -11.87 5.74
CA LEU A 182 -4.32 -10.69 6.19
C LEU A 182 -3.26 -10.26 5.16
N ALA A 183 -3.43 -9.06 4.63
CA ALA A 183 -2.51 -8.44 3.69
C ALA A 183 -1.28 -7.91 4.42
N ILE A 184 -0.11 -8.49 4.19
CA ILE A 184 1.12 -8.08 4.86
C ILE A 184 2.05 -7.38 3.88
N SER A 185 2.55 -6.20 4.26
CA SER A 185 3.58 -5.49 3.52
C SER A 185 4.79 -5.18 4.38
N VAL A 186 5.97 -5.29 3.77
CA VAL A 186 7.24 -4.83 4.35
C VAL A 186 7.72 -3.65 3.54
N GLN A 187 7.91 -2.50 4.19
CA GLN A 187 8.26 -1.26 3.52
C GLN A 187 9.57 -0.69 4.05
N SER A 188 10.51 -0.30 3.19
CA SER A 188 11.69 0.46 3.60
C SER A 188 11.52 1.94 3.30
N PHE A 189 11.97 2.81 4.23
CA PHE A 189 11.85 4.24 4.10
C PHE A 189 13.08 5.01 4.63
N SER A 190 13.18 6.29 4.22
CA SER A 190 14.16 7.24 4.73
C SER A 190 13.56 8.11 5.82
N TYR A 191 14.22 8.22 6.97
CA TYR A 191 13.84 9.18 8.02
C TYR A 191 13.87 10.64 7.55
N LYS A 192 14.61 10.96 6.47
CA LYS A 192 14.60 12.31 5.88
C LYS A 192 13.23 12.69 5.31
N ARG A 193 12.42 11.71 4.89
CA ARG A 193 11.08 11.88 4.33
C ARG A 193 9.96 11.50 5.30
N GLY A 194 10.32 11.09 6.52
CA GLY A 194 9.35 10.62 7.52
C GLY A 194 8.90 9.18 7.34
N ALA A 195 8.31 8.63 8.40
CA ALA A 195 7.72 7.30 8.38
C ALA A 195 6.47 7.26 7.49
N PRO A 196 6.18 6.12 6.82
CA PRO A 196 4.94 5.95 6.08
C PRO A 196 3.73 6.07 7.01
N PRO A 197 2.70 6.85 6.64
CA PRO A 197 1.52 7.03 7.49
C PRO A 197 0.68 5.76 7.65
N GLU A 198 0.83 4.81 6.72
CA GLU A 198 0.14 3.53 6.72
C GLU A 198 0.83 2.44 7.56
N ALA A 199 1.97 2.73 8.19
CA ALA A 199 2.73 1.72 8.92
C ALA A 199 2.10 1.41 10.28
N ASP A 200 1.76 0.14 10.52
CA ASP A 200 1.32 -0.36 11.82
C ASP A 200 2.49 -0.54 12.79
N MET A 201 3.66 -0.91 12.25
CA MET A 201 4.89 -1.08 13.02
C MET A 201 6.05 -0.36 12.33
N VAL A 202 6.75 0.48 13.08
CA VAL A 202 7.92 1.21 12.56
C VAL A 202 9.15 0.82 13.36
N LEU A 203 10.20 0.38 12.65
CA LEU A 203 11.46 -0.04 13.26
C LEU A 203 12.63 0.79 12.71
N ASP A 204 13.49 1.25 13.62
CA ASP A 204 14.68 2.02 13.28
C ASP A 204 15.88 1.10 13.09
N CYS A 205 16.41 1.04 11.87
CA CYS A 205 17.59 0.26 11.52
C CYS A 205 18.90 1.08 11.54
N ARG A 206 18.90 2.31 12.09
CA ARG A 206 20.09 3.19 12.08
C ARG A 206 21.18 2.73 13.03
N PHE A 207 20.86 1.89 14.01
CA PHE A 207 21.85 1.30 14.92
C PHE A 207 22.78 0.29 14.24
N LEU A 208 22.36 -0.30 13.11
CA LEU A 208 23.18 -1.22 12.33
C LEU A 208 24.32 -0.49 11.60
N ARG A 209 25.41 -1.21 11.32
CA ARG A 209 26.58 -0.70 10.57
C ARG A 209 26.15 -0.04 9.27
N ASN A 210 26.73 1.13 8.98
CA ASN A 210 26.33 1.92 7.82
C ASN A 210 27.24 1.68 6.59
N PRO A 211 26.76 1.00 5.54
CA PRO A 211 27.56 0.72 4.35
C PRO A 211 27.99 1.98 3.57
N TYR A 212 27.34 3.12 3.80
CA TYR A 212 27.62 4.38 3.11
C TYR A 212 29.06 4.85 3.29
N TRP A 213 29.71 4.51 4.40
CA TRP A 213 31.08 4.94 4.70
C TRP A 213 32.13 4.16 3.88
N GLN A 214 31.77 3.03 3.28
CA GLN A 214 32.64 2.28 2.38
C GLN A 214 32.39 2.73 0.94
N ALA A 215 33.43 3.27 0.27
CA ALA A 215 33.32 3.84 -1.07
C ALA A 215 32.76 2.84 -2.11
N GLU A 216 33.14 1.56 -1.98
CA GLU A 216 32.72 0.47 -2.86
C GLU A 216 31.25 0.08 -2.70
N LEU A 217 30.68 0.26 -1.49
CA LEU A 217 29.30 -0.11 -1.16
C LEU A 217 28.31 1.02 -1.39
N ARG A 218 28.78 2.26 -1.42
CA ARG A 218 27.93 3.47 -1.46
C ARG A 218 26.95 3.50 -2.63
N LYS A 219 27.35 2.97 -3.80
CA LYS A 219 26.54 2.98 -5.02
C LYS A 219 25.54 1.83 -5.10
N LEU A 220 25.73 0.78 -4.30
CA LEU A 220 24.86 -0.38 -4.23
C LEU A 220 23.64 -0.08 -3.36
N ASP A 221 22.61 -0.91 -3.42
CA ASP A 221 21.47 -0.86 -2.49
C ASP A 221 21.36 -2.16 -1.67
N GLY A 222 20.45 -2.18 -0.70
CA GLY A 222 20.32 -3.28 0.26
C GLY A 222 19.83 -4.61 -0.32
N ARG A 223 19.49 -4.68 -1.61
CA ARG A 223 19.19 -5.93 -2.32
C ARG A 223 20.45 -6.63 -2.80
N HIS A 224 21.57 -5.92 -2.85
CA HIS A 224 22.83 -6.48 -3.29
C HIS A 224 23.50 -7.30 -2.18
N ALA A 225 23.94 -8.54 -2.50
CA ALA A 225 24.51 -9.47 -1.53
C ALA A 225 25.62 -8.87 -0.65
N ARG A 226 26.58 -8.12 -1.26
CA ARG A 226 27.66 -7.45 -0.51
C ARG A 226 27.16 -6.46 0.56
N ILE A 227 26.02 -5.79 0.33
CA ILE A 227 25.40 -4.90 1.33
C ILE A 227 24.74 -5.75 2.41
N GLN A 228 24.05 -6.82 2.02
CA GLN A 228 23.41 -7.72 2.99
C GLN A 228 24.44 -8.36 3.91
N ASP A 229 25.55 -8.86 3.37
CA ASP A 229 26.63 -9.46 4.15
C ASP A 229 27.22 -8.43 5.11
N PHE A 230 27.53 -7.22 4.64
CA PHE A 230 28.06 -6.15 5.48
C PHE A 230 27.14 -5.76 6.64
N VAL A 231 25.82 -5.72 6.41
CA VAL A 231 24.82 -5.40 7.44
C VAL A 231 24.66 -6.58 8.42
N ARG A 232 24.72 -7.81 7.92
CA ARG A 232 24.64 -9.05 8.75
C ARG A 232 25.84 -9.22 9.68
N GLU A 233 27.01 -8.70 9.31
CA GLU A 233 28.20 -8.70 10.14
C GLU A 233 28.11 -7.76 11.38
N ASP A 234 27.04 -6.95 11.48
CA ASP A 234 26.82 -6.16 12.69
C ASP A 234 26.55 -7.08 13.89
N PRO A 235 27.27 -6.93 15.02
CA PRO A 235 27.10 -7.81 16.19
C PRO A 235 25.67 -7.87 16.74
N LEU A 236 24.86 -6.83 16.52
CA LEU A 236 23.48 -6.77 16.98
C LEU A 236 22.47 -7.34 15.95
N PHE A 237 22.92 -7.55 14.70
CA PHE A 237 22.00 -7.93 13.63
C PHE A 237 21.28 -9.24 13.91
N ALA A 238 22.02 -10.30 14.24
CA ALA A 238 21.43 -11.64 14.41
C ALA A 238 20.36 -11.65 15.51
N ALA A 239 20.69 -11.10 16.68
CA ALA A 239 19.76 -11.05 17.81
C ALA A 239 18.54 -10.14 17.55
N PHE A 240 18.74 -9.02 16.86
CA PHE A 240 17.66 -8.13 16.46
C PHE A 240 16.72 -8.81 15.46
N PHE A 241 17.28 -9.44 14.42
CA PHE A 241 16.50 -10.04 13.34
C PHE A 241 15.70 -11.25 13.83
N GLU A 242 16.29 -12.10 14.68
CA GLU A 242 15.60 -13.22 15.32
C GLU A 242 14.38 -12.77 16.12
N LYS A 243 14.57 -11.77 17.02
CA LYS A 243 13.47 -11.23 17.84
C LYS A 243 12.39 -10.56 16.99
N LEU A 244 12.76 -9.89 15.91
CA LEU A 244 11.80 -9.30 14.98
C LEU A 244 10.96 -10.37 14.30
N CYS A 245 11.58 -11.46 13.82
CA CYS A 245 10.88 -12.57 13.19
C CYS A 245 9.95 -13.29 14.17
N GLU A 246 10.44 -13.60 15.38
CA GLU A 246 9.63 -14.24 16.43
C GLU A 246 8.41 -13.40 16.80
N MET A 247 8.59 -12.09 17.01
CA MET A 247 7.51 -11.18 17.34
C MET A 247 6.44 -11.14 16.23
N LEU A 248 6.86 -11.04 14.97
CA LEU A 248 5.92 -11.02 13.85
C LEU A 248 5.19 -12.35 13.68
N LEU A 249 5.90 -13.47 13.78
CA LEU A 249 5.27 -14.81 13.71
C LEU A 249 4.26 -15.06 14.85
N MET A 250 4.44 -14.41 15.99
CA MET A 250 3.47 -14.43 17.09
C MET A 250 2.25 -13.51 16.80
N LEU A 251 2.49 -12.31 16.26
CA LEU A 251 1.45 -11.30 16.07
C LEU A 251 0.57 -11.54 14.83
N LEU A 252 1.15 -11.98 13.72
CA LEU A 252 0.42 -12.12 12.45
C LEU A 252 -0.79 -13.07 12.55
N PRO A 253 -0.70 -14.25 13.19
CA PRO A 253 -1.86 -15.12 13.39
C PRO A 253 -2.95 -14.46 14.25
N ALA A 254 -2.56 -13.70 15.28
CA ALA A 254 -3.47 -13.00 16.16
C ALA A 254 -4.23 -11.90 15.42
N TYR A 255 -3.55 -11.07 14.62
CA TYR A 255 -4.17 -10.05 13.79
C TYR A 255 -5.11 -10.65 12.72
N LYS A 256 -4.72 -11.77 12.10
CA LYS A 256 -5.60 -12.51 11.19
C LYS A 256 -6.86 -13.00 11.90
N ALA A 257 -6.73 -13.54 13.11
CA ALA A 257 -7.87 -14.02 13.90
C ALA A 257 -8.79 -12.89 14.36
N GLU A 258 -8.25 -11.68 14.61
CA GLU A 258 -9.00 -10.47 14.93
C GLU A 258 -9.72 -9.87 13.71
N GLY A 259 -9.43 -10.36 12.51
CA GLY A 259 -10.05 -9.87 11.27
C GLY A 259 -9.35 -8.64 10.67
N LYS A 260 -8.10 -8.36 11.08
CA LYS A 260 -7.31 -7.29 10.46
C LYS A 260 -7.03 -7.62 9.00
N ALA A 261 -7.44 -6.73 8.09
CA ALA A 261 -7.31 -6.96 6.65
C ALA A 261 -5.91 -6.62 6.10
N TYR A 262 -5.19 -5.70 6.75
CA TYR A 262 -3.88 -5.21 6.30
C TYR A 262 -2.92 -5.00 7.47
N PHE A 263 -1.63 -5.33 7.28
CA PHE A 263 -0.56 -5.08 8.25
C PHE A 263 0.72 -4.62 7.55
N CYS A 264 1.25 -3.46 7.95
CA CYS A 264 2.45 -2.87 7.37
C CYS A 264 3.58 -2.76 8.38
N VAL A 265 4.72 -3.40 8.07
CA VAL A 265 5.98 -3.22 8.80
C VAL A 265 6.87 -2.26 8.02
N ALA A 266 7.14 -1.10 8.59
CA ALA A 266 8.03 -0.09 8.02
C ALA A 266 9.40 -0.10 8.68
N LEU A 267 10.45 -0.24 7.88
CA LEU A 267 11.84 -0.29 8.31
C LEU A 267 12.55 0.99 7.87
N GLY A 268 13.08 1.77 8.82
CA GLY A 268 13.68 3.07 8.57
C GLY A 268 15.21 3.07 8.69
N CYS A 269 15.88 3.74 7.75
CA CYS A 269 17.27 4.16 7.95
C CYS A 269 17.49 5.58 7.43
N THR A 270 18.69 6.16 7.57
CA THR A 270 18.95 7.57 7.22
C THR A 270 18.57 7.90 5.78
N GLY A 271 18.95 7.06 4.83
CA GLY A 271 18.73 7.29 3.40
C GLY A 271 17.79 6.28 2.73
N GLY A 272 17.18 5.35 3.47
CA GLY A 272 16.21 4.38 2.95
C GLY A 272 16.73 3.42 1.86
N ARG A 273 18.05 3.28 1.69
CA ARG A 273 18.66 2.56 0.54
C ARG A 273 19.44 1.30 0.90
N HIS A 274 20.01 1.23 2.10
CA HIS A 274 20.91 0.14 2.50
C HIS A 274 20.32 -0.70 3.63
N ARG A 275 20.50 -0.29 4.89
CA ARG A 275 20.14 -1.07 6.09
C ARG A 275 18.68 -1.48 6.14
N SER A 276 17.77 -0.51 5.95
CA SER A 276 16.33 -0.76 5.95
C SER A 276 15.88 -1.66 4.78
N VAL A 277 16.49 -1.50 3.60
CA VAL A 277 16.24 -2.38 2.44
C VAL A 277 16.73 -3.79 2.74
N THR A 278 17.97 -3.94 3.27
CA THR A 278 18.51 -5.26 3.65
C THR A 278 17.62 -5.98 4.65
N VAL A 279 17.25 -5.33 5.74
CA VAL A 279 16.37 -5.93 6.76
C VAL A 279 15.01 -6.28 6.15
N GLY A 280 14.47 -5.41 5.29
CA GLY A 280 13.18 -5.64 4.63
C GLY A 280 13.16 -6.84 3.70
N GLU A 281 14.18 -7.00 2.86
CA GLU A 281 14.30 -8.16 1.96
C GLU A 281 14.42 -9.46 2.74
N LEU A 282 15.32 -9.50 3.73
CA LEU A 282 15.52 -10.68 4.56
C LEU A 282 14.29 -11.06 5.38
N LEU A 283 13.58 -10.06 5.92
CA LEU A 283 12.35 -10.26 6.65
C LEU A 283 11.25 -10.83 5.75
N ALA A 284 11.11 -10.27 4.55
CA ALA A 284 10.13 -10.74 3.59
C ALA A 284 10.42 -12.17 3.12
N GLU A 285 11.69 -12.49 2.88
CA GLU A 285 12.12 -13.87 2.56
C GLU A 285 11.78 -14.83 3.69
N HIS A 286 12.12 -14.47 4.93
CA HIS A 286 11.84 -15.29 6.11
C HIS A 286 10.34 -15.56 6.30
N LEU A 287 9.51 -14.52 6.24
CA LEU A 287 8.06 -14.64 6.43
C LEU A 287 7.39 -15.41 5.27
N ARG A 288 7.87 -15.24 4.03
CA ARG A 288 7.41 -16.06 2.89
C ARG A 288 7.72 -17.55 3.07
N ALA A 289 8.90 -17.87 3.59
CA ALA A 289 9.27 -19.25 3.92
C ALA A 289 8.36 -19.88 4.99
N GLN A 290 7.72 -19.04 5.84
CA GLN A 290 6.72 -19.47 6.83
C GLN A 290 5.29 -19.48 6.25
N GLY A 291 5.13 -19.28 4.94
CA GLY A 291 3.83 -19.36 4.26
C GLY A 291 3.01 -18.05 4.25
N TRP A 292 3.58 -16.92 4.70
CA TRP A 292 2.90 -15.63 4.65
C TRP A 292 3.10 -14.95 3.30
N PRO A 293 2.02 -14.48 2.62
CA PRO A 293 2.14 -13.70 1.40
C PRO A 293 2.60 -12.27 1.73
N ILE A 294 3.83 -11.91 1.38
CA ILE A 294 4.44 -10.62 1.70
C ILE A 294 4.65 -9.79 0.46
N ALA A 295 4.08 -8.58 0.43
CA ALA A 295 4.44 -7.53 -0.51
C ALA A 295 5.65 -6.74 0.02
N VAL A 296 6.63 -6.43 -0.84
CA VAL A 296 7.81 -5.64 -0.48
C VAL A 296 7.83 -4.34 -1.26
N ARG A 297 8.09 -3.23 -0.57
CA ARG A 297 8.24 -1.92 -1.18
C ARG A 297 9.47 -1.19 -0.65
N HIS A 298 10.24 -0.58 -1.55
CA HIS A 298 11.38 0.25 -1.21
C HIS A 298 11.18 1.67 -1.72
N ARG A 299 10.53 2.52 -0.88
CA ARG A 299 10.10 3.87 -1.27
C ARG A 299 11.21 4.69 -1.95
N GLU A 300 12.40 4.69 -1.39
CA GLU A 300 13.52 5.50 -1.92
C GLU A 300 14.17 4.93 -3.19
N LEU A 301 14.04 3.61 -3.42
CA LEU A 301 14.56 2.99 -4.65
C LEU A 301 13.60 3.20 -5.83
N GLU A 302 12.30 3.24 -5.57
CA GLU A 302 11.26 3.51 -6.57
C GLU A 302 11.33 4.96 -7.05
N LEU A 303 11.43 5.92 -6.13
CA LEU A 303 11.59 7.34 -6.46
C LEU A 303 12.83 7.64 -7.30
N SER A 304 13.95 6.92 -7.04
CA SER A 304 15.17 7.09 -7.84
C SER A 304 15.07 6.54 -9.26
N ARG A 305 14.13 5.64 -9.55
CA ARG A 305 13.86 5.11 -10.90
C ARG A 305 12.96 6.02 -11.71
N GLY A 306 11.99 6.69 -11.07
CA GLY A 306 11.06 7.62 -11.72
C GLY A 306 11.68 8.96 -12.11
N GLY A 307 12.80 9.35 -11.49
CA GLY A 307 13.52 10.61 -11.78
C GLY A 307 14.56 10.56 -12.89
N GLY A 308 14.79 9.39 -13.51
CA GLY A 308 15.86 9.18 -14.50
C GLY A 308 15.53 9.57 -15.94
N ASP A 309 14.28 9.86 -16.29
CA ASP A 309 13.86 10.05 -17.70
C ASP A 309 13.46 11.49 -18.05
N ALA A 310 13.66 12.45 -17.16
CA ALA A 310 13.33 13.86 -17.38
C ALA A 310 14.55 14.79 -17.45
N GLY A 311 15.68 14.33 -17.95
CA GLY A 311 16.93 15.12 -17.90
C GLY A 311 17.90 14.97 -19.07
N SER A 312 17.43 14.85 -20.34
CA SER A 312 18.27 15.06 -21.52
C SER A 312 17.54 15.85 -22.61
N GLY A 313 17.15 17.08 -22.28
CA GLY A 313 16.66 18.07 -23.21
C GLY A 313 17.75 19.12 -23.47
N ALA A 314 18.37 19.01 -24.64
CA ALA A 314 19.25 19.91 -25.34
C ALA A 314 19.45 21.32 -24.74
N ARG A 315 20.69 21.61 -24.33
CA ARG A 315 21.21 23.01 -24.33
C ARG A 315 21.34 23.45 -25.77
N ILE A 316 20.45 24.33 -26.21
CA ILE A 316 20.64 25.10 -27.43
C ILE A 316 21.55 26.25 -27.05
N ASP A 317 22.84 26.17 -27.48
CA ASP A 317 23.76 27.30 -27.48
C ASP A 317 23.29 28.36 -28.48
N ALA A 318 22.68 29.40 -27.97
CA ALA A 318 22.48 30.62 -28.75
C ALA A 318 23.79 31.44 -28.73
N ARG A 319 24.62 31.23 -29.72
CA ARG A 319 25.66 32.20 -30.10
C ARG A 319 25.00 33.43 -30.71
N ILE A 320 25.08 34.52 -30.01
CA ILE A 320 24.80 35.85 -30.53
C ILE A 320 26.12 36.29 -31.20
N ASP A 321 26.15 36.22 -32.53
CA ASP A 321 27.16 36.90 -33.31
C ASP A 321 26.79 38.37 -33.44
N GLY A 322 27.60 39.24 -32.84
CA GLY A 322 27.59 40.67 -33.07
C GLY A 322 28.27 41.00 -34.41
N GLY A 323 27.54 41.59 -35.29
CA GLY A 323 28.02 42.22 -36.52
C GLY A 323 27.73 43.69 -36.51
N ALA A 324 28.75 44.49 -36.26
CA ALA A 324 28.73 45.93 -36.54
C ALA A 324 28.93 46.16 -38.02
N GLY A 325 28.34 47.19 -38.57
CA GLY A 325 28.68 47.68 -39.91
C GLY A 325 27.64 48.64 -40.51
N GLU A 326 27.99 49.92 -40.43
CA GLU A 326 27.52 51.08 -41.25
C GLU A 326 26.07 51.47 -41.22
#